data_9644d8134f3796d29dcdfda6d4cbc59a
#
_entry.id   9644d8134f3796d29dcdfda6d4cbc59a
#
_cell.length_a   1.000
_cell.length_b   1.000
_cell.length_c   1.000
_cell.angle_alpha   90.00
_cell.angle_beta   90.00
_cell.angle_gamma   90.00
#
_symmetry.space_group_name_H-M   'P 1'
#
loop_
_entity.id
_entity.type
_entity.pdbx_description
1 polymer ?
#
loop_
_entity_poly.entity_id
_entity_poly.type
_entity_poly.pdbx_seq_one_letter_code
_entity_poly.pdbx_strand_id
1 'polypeptide(L)'
;MNNFGDFLRKEISKNKLSQNKFAEKIGVSSYYVGQLIKGEKRPPSREVQLKIVDALDFNESKKIQFFDLIAKEKSDIPSDIYNGVMKNEEKWNEVREVLNKGEKNND
;
A
#
# COMPACT_ATOMS: atom_id res chain seq x y z
N MET A 1 9.71 15.68 -0.65
CA MET A 1 8.72 14.95 -1.44
C MET A 1 8.16 13.79 -0.64
N ASN A 2 6.83 13.62 -0.71
CA ASN A 2 6.18 12.49 -0.05
C ASN A 2 6.22 11.27 -0.95
N ASN A 3 7.21 10.45 -0.77
CA ASN A 3 7.28 9.17 -1.44
C ASN A 3 7.04 8.05 -0.42
N PHE A 4 6.96 6.83 -0.92
CA PHE A 4 6.69 5.68 -0.07
C PHE A 4 7.76 5.52 1.03
N GLY A 5 9.03 5.69 0.68
CA GLY A 5 10.11 5.55 1.65
C GLY A 5 10.01 6.54 2.81
N ASP A 6 9.73 7.79 2.51
CA ASP A 6 9.55 8.83 3.54
C ASP A 6 8.34 8.53 4.41
N PHE A 7 7.24 8.13 3.78
CA PHE A 7 6.03 7.75 4.50
C PHE A 7 6.32 6.61 5.47
N LEU A 8 6.96 5.56 4.98
CA LEU A 8 7.27 4.38 5.78
C LEU A 8 8.17 4.74 6.98
N ARG A 9 9.21 5.52 6.73
CA ARG A 9 10.13 5.95 7.79
C ARG A 9 9.39 6.70 8.90
N LYS A 10 8.53 7.63 8.52
CA LYS A 10 7.77 8.42 9.48
C LYS A 10 6.81 7.56 10.30
N GLU A 11 6.13 6.61 9.65
CA GLU A 11 5.16 5.76 10.35
C GLU A 11 5.85 4.77 11.29
N ILE A 12 6.99 4.24 10.91
CA ILE A 12 7.79 3.38 11.80
C ILE A 12 8.19 4.18 13.04
N SER A 13 8.67 5.40 12.85
CA SER A 13 9.09 6.28 13.95
C SER A 13 7.92 6.63 14.87
N LYS A 14 6.76 6.95 14.31
CA LYS A 14 5.57 7.26 15.10
C LYS A 14 5.15 6.10 15.99
N ASN A 15 5.37 4.88 15.54
CA ASN A 15 5.05 3.68 16.30
C ASN A 15 6.16 3.30 17.28
N LYS A 16 7.20 4.11 17.37
CA LYS A 16 8.33 3.91 18.28
C LYS A 16 9.02 2.56 18.07
N LEU A 17 9.04 2.10 16.82
CA LEU A 17 9.71 0.87 16.45
C LEU A 17 11.08 1.18 15.87
N SER A 18 12.06 0.31 16.16
CA SER A 18 13.31 0.34 15.43
C SER A 18 13.10 -0.32 14.07
N GLN A 19 14.01 -0.05 13.15
CA GLN A 19 13.98 -0.70 11.83
C GLN A 19 14.03 -2.22 11.97
N ASN A 20 14.87 -2.73 12.88
CA ASN A 20 15.00 -4.17 13.13
C ASN A 20 13.70 -4.78 13.66
N LYS A 21 13.06 -4.11 14.61
CA LYS A 21 11.79 -4.61 15.17
C LYS A 21 10.69 -4.59 14.14
N PHE A 22 10.62 -3.54 13.34
CA PHE A 22 9.64 -3.46 12.27
C PHE A 22 9.83 -4.59 11.25
N ALA A 23 11.08 -4.79 10.81
CA ALA A 23 11.41 -5.86 9.86
C ALA A 23 10.99 -7.23 10.40
N GLU A 24 11.27 -7.47 11.69
CA GLU A 24 10.87 -8.71 12.35
C GLU A 24 9.36 -8.90 12.32
N LYS A 25 8.61 -7.83 12.59
CA LYS A 25 7.14 -7.89 12.60
C LYS A 25 6.54 -8.25 11.24
N ILE A 26 7.15 -7.80 10.17
CA ILE A 26 6.62 -8.08 8.82
C ILE A 26 7.32 -9.23 8.12
N GLY A 27 8.28 -9.87 8.81
CA GLY A 27 8.92 -11.09 8.30
C GLY A 27 9.92 -10.87 7.17
N VAL A 28 10.61 -9.72 7.17
CA VAL A 28 11.63 -9.42 6.17
C VAL A 28 12.94 -9.02 6.87
N SER A 29 14.02 -8.88 6.10
CA SER A 29 15.29 -8.45 6.67
C SER A 29 15.28 -6.94 6.97
N SER A 30 16.05 -6.54 7.97
CA SER A 30 16.24 -5.12 8.29
C SER A 30 16.89 -4.39 7.11
N TYR A 31 17.78 -5.07 6.40
CA TYR A 31 18.43 -4.52 5.22
C TYR A 31 17.40 -4.15 4.15
N TYR A 32 16.42 -5.04 3.90
CA TYR A 32 15.35 -4.79 2.93
C TYR A 32 14.51 -3.57 3.34
N VAL A 33 14.18 -3.46 4.63
CA VAL A 33 13.45 -2.28 5.13
C VAL A 33 14.25 -1.01 4.85
N GLY A 34 15.56 -1.05 5.09
CA GLY A 34 16.43 0.09 4.78
C GLY A 34 16.40 0.46 3.31
N GLN A 35 16.39 -0.53 2.42
CA GLN A 35 16.31 -0.29 0.97
C GLN A 35 14.98 0.34 0.58
N LEU A 36 13.87 -0.08 1.19
CA LEU A 36 12.55 0.52 0.95
C LEU A 36 12.54 1.99 1.37
N ILE A 37 13.09 2.28 2.54
CA ILE A 37 13.15 3.65 3.09
C ILE A 37 13.98 4.56 2.19
N LYS A 38 15.09 4.07 1.68
CA LYS A 38 15.99 4.85 0.83
C LYS A 38 15.52 4.95 -0.62
N GLY A 39 14.49 4.21 -1.00
CA GLY A 39 14.02 4.19 -2.37
C GLY A 39 14.88 3.34 -3.30
N GLU A 40 15.72 2.48 -2.75
CA GLU A 40 16.58 1.57 -3.54
C GLU A 40 15.82 0.33 -4.03
N LYS A 41 14.68 0.07 -3.46
CA LYS A 41 13.77 -1.00 -3.89
C LYS A 41 12.39 -0.39 -4.11
N ARG A 42 11.67 -0.93 -5.08
CA ARG A 42 10.28 -0.55 -5.32
C ARG A 42 9.42 -0.94 -4.12
N PRO A 43 8.28 -0.27 -3.94
CA PRO A 43 7.36 -0.65 -2.87
C PRO A 43 7.01 -2.13 -2.93
N PRO A 44 6.73 -2.77 -1.79
CA PRO A 44 6.64 -4.23 -1.70
C PRO A 44 5.37 -4.81 -2.34
N SER A 45 5.32 -6.14 -2.39
CA SER A 45 4.16 -6.89 -2.88
C SER A 45 2.93 -6.63 -2.01
N ARG A 46 1.75 -6.98 -2.54
CA ARG A 46 0.50 -6.83 -1.80
C ARG A 46 0.50 -7.58 -0.48
N GLU A 47 1.08 -8.77 -0.46
CA GLU A 47 1.18 -9.56 0.77
C GLU A 47 1.95 -8.81 1.86
N VAL A 48 3.10 -8.26 1.50
CA VAL A 48 3.93 -7.50 2.45
C VAL A 48 3.23 -6.19 2.84
N GLN A 49 2.54 -5.55 1.93
CA GLN A 49 1.77 -4.34 2.23
C GLN A 49 0.75 -4.58 3.35
N LEU A 50 0.04 -5.71 3.30
CA LEU A 50 -0.94 -6.05 4.34
C LEU A 50 -0.26 -6.27 5.69
N LYS A 51 0.91 -6.87 5.70
CA LYS A 51 1.68 -7.06 6.93
C LYS A 51 2.13 -5.72 7.52
N ILE A 52 2.48 -4.76 6.67
CA ILE A 52 2.87 -3.42 7.12
C ILE A 52 1.67 -2.71 7.77
N VAL A 53 0.50 -2.80 7.14
CA VAL A 53 -0.72 -2.20 7.68
C VAL A 53 -1.01 -2.72 9.08
N ASP A 54 -0.89 -4.03 9.27
CA ASP A 54 -1.10 -4.65 10.58
C ASP A 54 -0.03 -4.25 11.59
N ALA A 55 1.24 -4.27 11.17
CA ALA A 55 2.36 -3.97 12.07
C ALA A 55 2.33 -2.52 12.56
N LEU A 56 1.87 -1.59 11.73
CA LEU A 56 1.82 -0.17 12.05
C LEU A 56 0.44 0.28 12.52
N ASP A 57 -0.51 -0.66 12.60
CA ASP A 57 -1.86 -0.40 13.12
C ASP A 57 -2.53 0.82 12.46
N PHE A 58 -2.51 0.86 11.14
CA PHE A 58 -3.11 1.98 10.41
C PHE A 58 -4.62 2.03 10.55
N ASN A 59 -5.17 3.24 10.79
CA ASN A 59 -6.61 3.46 10.71
C ASN A 59 -7.03 3.50 9.23
N GLU A 60 -8.34 3.60 8.96
CA GLU A 60 -8.85 3.55 7.58
C GLU A 60 -8.27 4.67 6.70
N SER A 61 -8.18 5.88 7.23
CA SER A 61 -7.63 7.01 6.48
C SER A 61 -6.18 6.76 6.10
N LYS A 62 -5.39 6.25 7.03
CA LYS A 62 -3.96 5.98 6.81
C LYS A 62 -3.77 4.82 5.84
N LYS A 63 -4.62 3.79 5.90
CA LYS A 63 -4.58 2.67 4.95
C LYS A 63 -4.78 3.16 3.52
N ILE A 64 -5.78 3.99 3.31
CA ILE A 64 -6.07 4.54 1.99
C ILE A 64 -4.88 5.33 1.47
N GLN A 65 -4.33 6.20 2.30
CA GLN A 65 -3.16 6.99 1.95
C GLN A 65 -1.97 6.08 1.57
N PHE A 66 -1.75 5.04 2.35
CA PHE A 66 -0.66 4.08 2.14
C PHE A 66 -0.81 3.33 0.82
N PHE A 67 -1.99 2.76 0.58
CA PHE A 67 -2.22 1.98 -0.64
C PHE A 67 -2.19 2.85 -1.90
N ASP A 68 -2.75 4.07 -1.82
CA ASP A 68 -2.74 4.99 -2.95
C ASP A 68 -1.31 5.41 -3.30
N LEU A 69 -0.50 5.68 -2.29
CA LEU A 69 0.89 6.09 -2.49
C LEU A 69 1.69 5.01 -3.21
N ILE A 70 1.54 3.76 -2.77
CA ILE A 70 2.22 2.62 -3.40
C ILE A 70 1.73 2.42 -4.83
N ALA A 71 0.41 2.50 -5.04
CA ALA A 71 -0.17 2.30 -6.35
C ALA A 71 0.37 3.32 -7.36
N LYS A 72 0.47 4.56 -6.94
CA LYS A 72 1.00 5.62 -7.81
C LYS A 72 2.46 5.37 -8.17
N GLU A 73 3.27 4.94 -7.23
CA GLU A 73 4.69 4.67 -7.49
C GLU A 73 4.89 3.44 -8.37
N LYS A 74 4.03 2.43 -8.24
CA LYS A 74 4.13 1.19 -9.01
C LYS A 74 3.31 1.21 -10.30
N SER A 75 2.54 2.26 -10.55
CA SER A 75 1.59 2.32 -11.67
C SER A 75 0.65 1.11 -11.64
N ASP A 76 0.08 0.87 -10.48
CA ASP A 76 -0.74 -0.31 -10.21
C ASP A 76 -2.04 0.12 -9.52
N ILE A 77 -2.92 -0.82 -9.26
CA ILE A 77 -4.17 -0.60 -8.54
C ILE A 77 -3.88 -0.66 -7.04
N PRO A 78 -4.46 0.25 -6.22
CA PRO A 78 -4.31 0.14 -4.77
C PRO A 78 -4.72 -1.24 -4.28
N SER A 79 -3.94 -1.82 -3.37
CA SER A 79 -4.11 -3.21 -2.96
C SER A 79 -5.44 -3.49 -2.28
N ASP A 80 -6.00 -2.52 -1.56
CA ASP A 80 -7.32 -2.67 -0.95
C ASP A 80 -8.41 -2.80 -2.01
N ILE A 81 -8.32 -2.00 -3.08
CA ILE A 81 -9.28 -2.08 -4.20
C ILE A 81 -9.10 -3.40 -4.93
N TYR A 82 -7.86 -3.77 -5.24
CA TYR A 82 -7.56 -5.03 -5.91
C TYR A 82 -8.14 -6.21 -5.14
N ASN A 83 -7.86 -6.28 -3.84
CA ASN A 83 -8.35 -7.39 -3.01
C ASN A 83 -9.86 -7.40 -2.91
N GLY A 84 -10.48 -6.23 -2.80
CA GLY A 84 -11.94 -6.11 -2.77
C GLY A 84 -12.59 -6.61 -4.04
N VAL A 85 -12.03 -6.24 -5.19
CA VAL A 85 -12.54 -6.68 -6.50
C VAL A 85 -12.38 -8.19 -6.66
N MET A 86 -11.20 -8.71 -6.30
CA MET A 86 -10.92 -10.14 -6.46
C MET A 86 -11.78 -11.03 -5.58
N LYS A 87 -12.18 -10.53 -4.41
CA LYS A 87 -13.03 -11.30 -3.49
C LYS A 87 -14.52 -11.22 -3.82
N ASN A 88 -14.92 -10.29 -4.67
CA ASN A 88 -16.32 -10.02 -4.96
C ASN A 88 -16.61 -10.13 -6.46
N GLU A 89 -16.35 -11.30 -7.00
CA GLU A 89 -16.56 -11.59 -8.43
C GLU A 89 -17.98 -11.23 -8.87
N GLU A 90 -18.96 -11.42 -8.01
CA GLU A 90 -20.35 -11.11 -8.30
C GLU A 90 -20.59 -9.61 -8.54
N LYS A 91 -19.65 -8.77 -8.15
CA LYS A 91 -19.75 -7.31 -8.34
C LYS A 91 -18.96 -6.79 -9.53
N TRP A 92 -18.30 -7.67 -10.27
CA TRP A 92 -17.44 -7.23 -11.35
C TRP A 92 -18.18 -6.42 -12.42
N ASN A 93 -19.43 -6.78 -12.72
CA ASN A 93 -20.23 -6.03 -13.71
C ASN A 93 -20.57 -4.63 -13.21
N GLU A 94 -20.82 -4.47 -11.91
CA GLU A 94 -21.05 -3.14 -11.33
C GLU A 94 -19.80 -2.29 -11.47
N VAL A 95 -18.63 -2.87 -11.24
CA VAL A 95 -17.36 -2.17 -11.39
C VAL A 95 -17.17 -1.73 -12.83
N ARG A 96 -17.47 -2.60 -13.80
CA ARG A 96 -17.38 -2.26 -15.21
C ARG A 96 -18.28 -1.09 -15.58
N GLU A 97 -19.50 -1.05 -15.05
CA GLU A 97 -20.43 0.05 -15.29
C GLU A 97 -19.88 1.37 -14.76
N VAL A 98 -19.35 1.37 -13.55
CA VAL A 98 -18.77 2.58 -12.95
C VAL A 98 -17.62 3.12 -13.81
N LEU A 99 -16.73 2.24 -14.27
CA LEU A 99 -15.61 2.63 -15.12
C LEU A 99 -16.07 3.16 -16.47
N ASN A 100 -17.06 2.50 -17.08
CA ASN A 100 -17.60 2.93 -18.37
C ASN A 100 -18.31 4.28 -18.27
N LYS A 101 -19.03 4.54 -17.19
CA LYS A 101 -19.67 5.84 -16.97
C LYS A 101 -18.65 6.95 -16.90
N GLY A 102 -17.50 6.68 -16.23
CA GLY A 102 -16.41 7.63 -16.17
C GLY A 102 -15.88 7.96 -17.56
N GLU A 103 -15.70 6.96 -18.41
CA GLU A 103 -15.23 7.14 -19.77
C GLU A 103 -16.22 7.94 -20.61
N LYS A 104 -17.52 7.61 -20.52
CA LYS A 104 -18.56 8.31 -21.25
C LYS A 104 -18.65 9.78 -20.91
N ASN A 105 -18.40 10.11 -19.65
CA ASN A 105 -18.46 11.49 -19.18
C ASN A 105 -17.30 12.35 -19.68
N ASN A 106 -16.27 11.73 -20.23
CA ASN A 106 -15.09 12.42 -20.75
C ASN A 106 -15.18 12.73 -22.23
N ASP A 107 -16.23 12.32 -22.90
CA ASP A 107 -16.43 12.57 -24.32
C ASP A 107 -16.91 13.98 -24.63
#